data_939623072920ee725ca40c2c1e80ff25
#
_entry.id   939623072920ee725ca40c2c1e80ff25
#
_cell.length_a   1.000
_cell.length_b   1.000
_cell.length_c   1.000
_cell.angle_alpha   90.00
_cell.angle_beta   90.00
_cell.angle_gamma   90.00
#
_symmetry.space_group_name_H-M   'P 1'
#
loop_
_entity.id
_entity.type
_entity.pdbx_description
1 polymer ?
#
loop_
_entity_poly.entity_id
_entity_poly.type
_entity_poly.pdbx_seq_one_letter_code
_entity_poly.pdbx_strand_id
1 'polypeptide(L)'
;MKAVIYHEPGGPEVLQYTDVPDPEPGPIDVVVDVAAAALNRLDVVQRNGWYALPGFTLPHISGMDVAGVVSAVGSEVEGVSVGDRVVVDPSLAGVADRSKLGGRGDLYG
;
A
#
# COMPACT_ATOMS: atom_id res chain seq x y z
N MET A 1 -13.12 -4.93 -1.30
CA MET A 1 -12.16 -5.81 -0.64
C MET A 1 -12.15 -5.58 0.86
N LYS A 2 -11.60 -6.50 1.61
CA LYS A 2 -11.37 -6.32 3.05
C LYS A 2 -10.01 -5.67 3.29
N ALA A 3 -9.96 -4.73 4.24
CA ALA A 3 -8.73 -4.10 4.64
C ALA A 3 -8.74 -3.72 6.12
N VAL A 4 -7.55 -3.56 6.68
CA VAL A 4 -7.36 -2.95 8.00
C VAL A 4 -7.05 -1.48 7.79
N ILE A 5 -7.94 -0.61 8.22
CA ILE A 5 -7.90 0.83 7.98
C ILE A 5 -8.03 1.59 9.30
N TYR A 6 -7.46 2.77 9.37
CA TYR A 6 -7.69 3.69 10.48
C TYR A 6 -7.88 5.13 9.97
N HIS A 7 -8.70 5.89 10.69
CA HIS A 7 -9.12 7.25 10.31
C HIS A 7 -8.45 8.33 11.16
N GLU A 8 -7.82 7.92 12.26
CA GLU A 8 -7.13 8.81 13.20
C GLU A 8 -5.93 8.08 13.81
N PRO A 9 -4.88 8.78 14.22
CA PRO A 9 -3.80 8.17 14.97
C PRO A 9 -4.27 7.64 16.33
N GLY A 10 -3.60 6.63 16.82
CA GLY A 10 -3.89 6.08 18.13
C GLY A 10 -3.27 4.71 18.35
N GLY A 11 -3.71 4.03 19.37
CA GLY A 11 -3.33 2.66 19.69
C GLY A 11 -4.05 1.63 18.79
N PRO A 12 -3.96 0.33 19.14
CA PRO A 12 -4.59 -0.72 18.33
C PRO A 12 -6.10 -0.56 18.16
N GLU A 13 -6.75 0.17 19.05
CA GLU A 13 -8.19 0.40 19.03
C GLU A 13 -8.68 1.20 17.82
N VAL A 14 -7.80 1.94 17.16
CA VAL A 14 -8.17 2.72 15.95
C VAL A 14 -8.23 1.86 14.70
N LEU A 15 -7.69 0.64 14.73
CA LEU A 15 -7.68 -0.27 13.60
C LEU A 15 -9.07 -0.87 13.38
N GLN A 16 -9.55 -0.80 12.14
CA GLN A 16 -10.85 -1.35 11.73
C GLN A 16 -10.65 -2.32 10.58
N TYR A 17 -11.14 -3.55 10.73
CA TYR A 17 -11.22 -4.51 9.64
C TYR A 17 -12.57 -4.35 8.95
N THR A 18 -12.56 -3.84 7.75
CA THR A 18 -13.79 -3.45 7.07
C THR A 18 -13.69 -3.55 5.55
N ASP A 19 -14.81 -3.40 4.89
CA ASP A 19 -14.86 -3.30 3.44
C ASP A 19 -14.40 -1.92 2.99
N VAL A 20 -13.56 -1.92 1.96
CA VAL A 20 -13.12 -0.71 1.26
C VAL A 20 -13.27 -0.93 -0.24
N PRO A 21 -13.35 0.13 -1.05
CA PRO A 21 -13.38 -0.01 -2.49
C PRO A 21 -12.17 -0.77 -3.02
N ASP A 22 -12.38 -1.58 -4.05
CA ASP A 22 -11.26 -2.22 -4.74
C ASP A 22 -10.41 -1.15 -5.43
N PRO A 23 -9.06 -1.29 -5.39
CA PRO A 23 -8.20 -0.34 -6.06
C PRO A 23 -8.33 -0.46 -7.58
N GLU A 24 -8.29 0.69 -8.26
CA GLU A 24 -8.23 0.76 -9.72
C GLU A 24 -6.84 1.24 -10.13
N PRO A 25 -6.15 0.53 -11.04
CA PRO A 25 -4.81 0.94 -11.45
C PRO A 25 -4.86 2.18 -12.32
N GLY A 26 -4.01 3.15 -12.02
CA GLY A 26 -3.68 4.22 -12.94
C GLY A 26 -2.80 3.70 -14.09
N PRO A 27 -2.37 4.58 -15.03
CA PRO A 27 -1.63 4.15 -16.22
C PRO A 27 -0.34 3.39 -15.92
N ILE A 28 0.33 3.71 -14.83
CA ILE A 28 1.62 3.12 -14.44
C ILE A 28 1.52 2.20 -13.22
N ASP A 29 0.31 1.90 -12.78
CA ASP A 29 0.07 1.14 -11.56
C ASP A 29 -0.15 -0.35 -11.85
N VAL A 30 0.08 -1.14 -10.81
CA VAL A 30 -0.17 -2.57 -10.78
C VAL A 30 -1.05 -2.88 -9.58
N VAL A 31 -2.06 -3.71 -9.76
CA VAL A 31 -2.87 -4.24 -8.67
C VAL A 31 -2.41 -5.67 -8.38
N VAL A 32 -2.18 -5.95 -7.11
CA VAL A 32 -1.73 -7.26 -6.65
C VAL A 32 -2.78 -7.88 -5.75
N ASP A 33 -3.19 -9.10 -6.07
CA ASP A 33 -3.95 -9.94 -5.15
C ASP A 33 -3.00 -10.46 -4.07
N VAL A 34 -3.19 -9.99 -2.85
CA VAL A 34 -2.28 -10.25 -1.74
C VAL A 34 -2.40 -11.70 -1.28
N ALA A 35 -1.28 -12.42 -1.33
CA ALA A 35 -1.17 -13.77 -0.78
C ALA A 35 -0.53 -13.78 0.61
N ALA A 36 0.37 -12.84 0.88
CA ALA A 36 1.03 -12.70 2.16
C ALA A 36 1.41 -11.24 2.42
N ALA A 37 1.39 -10.86 3.68
CA ALA A 37 1.84 -9.55 4.15
C ALA A 37 2.64 -9.72 5.43
N ALA A 38 3.48 -8.74 5.74
CA ALA A 38 4.27 -8.73 6.97
C ALA A 38 4.09 -7.41 7.70
N LEU A 39 4.26 -7.48 9.02
CA LEU A 39 4.20 -6.32 9.90
C LEU A 39 5.59 -5.74 10.10
N ASN A 40 5.66 -4.43 10.16
CA ASN A 40 6.86 -3.66 10.43
C ASN A 40 6.65 -2.73 11.62
N ARG A 41 7.75 -2.37 12.27
CA ARG A 41 7.70 -1.37 13.33
C ARG A 41 7.15 -0.03 12.85
N LEU A 42 7.41 0.32 11.61
CA LEU A 42 6.90 1.55 11.00
C LEU A 42 5.37 1.61 10.98
N ASP A 43 4.70 0.48 10.81
CA ASP A 43 3.24 0.42 10.85
C ASP A 43 2.69 0.92 12.19
N VAL A 44 3.36 0.52 13.29
CA VAL A 44 3.01 0.96 14.64
C VAL A 44 3.32 2.44 14.84
N VAL A 45 4.47 2.89 14.37
CA VAL A 45 4.91 4.29 14.51
C VAL A 45 3.99 5.23 13.74
N GLN A 46 3.60 4.86 12.52
CA GLN A 46 2.64 5.64 11.72
C GLN A 46 1.27 5.67 12.37
N ARG A 47 0.77 4.51 12.82
CA ARG A 47 -0.53 4.44 13.48
C ARG A 47 -0.58 5.33 14.72
N ASN A 48 0.47 5.35 15.52
CA ASN A 48 0.56 6.20 16.71
C ASN A 48 0.66 7.69 16.39
N GLY A 49 0.92 8.06 15.14
CA GLY A 49 1.06 9.46 14.75
C GLY A 49 2.44 10.04 15.03
N TRP A 50 3.43 9.22 15.36
CA TRP A 50 4.78 9.67 15.67
C TRP A 50 5.61 9.99 14.45
N TYR A 51 5.26 9.41 13.31
CA TYR A 51 5.98 9.60 12.06
C TYR A 51 5.03 9.38 10.88
N ALA A 52 5.13 10.27 9.91
CA ALA A 52 4.40 10.12 8.65
C ALA A 52 5.37 10.31 7.49
N LEU A 53 5.29 9.44 6.51
CA LEU A 53 6.02 9.60 5.26
C LEU A 53 5.40 10.70 4.40
N PRO A 54 6.18 11.36 3.53
CA PRO A 54 5.62 12.31 2.57
C PRO A 54 4.50 11.66 1.76
N GLY A 55 3.37 12.34 1.65
CA GLY A 55 2.19 11.83 0.96
C GLY A 55 1.25 10.99 1.82
N PHE A 56 1.60 10.75 3.09
CA PHE A 56 0.70 10.06 4.02
C PHE A 56 -0.59 10.85 4.22
N THR A 57 -1.72 10.17 4.11
CA THR A 57 -3.05 10.75 4.33
C THR A 57 -3.92 9.79 5.15
N LEU A 58 -4.92 10.35 5.83
CA LEU A 58 -5.95 9.59 6.52
C LEU A 58 -7.27 9.68 5.75
N PRO A 59 -8.07 8.63 5.68
CA PRO A 59 -7.86 7.30 6.26
C PRO A 59 -6.72 6.54 5.57
N HIS A 60 -6.06 5.66 6.31
CA HIS A 60 -4.89 4.93 5.83
C HIS A 60 -5.06 3.42 6.02
N ILE A 61 -4.74 2.67 4.98
CA ILE A 61 -4.63 1.21 5.05
C ILE A 61 -3.21 0.87 5.47
N SER A 62 -3.08 0.15 6.58
CA SER A 62 -1.79 -0.18 7.18
C SER A 62 -1.06 -1.27 6.40
N GLY A 63 0.26 -1.21 6.42
CA GLY A 63 1.13 -2.23 5.84
C GLY A 63 2.00 -1.72 4.70
N MET A 64 3.13 -2.40 4.48
CA MET A 64 4.06 -2.06 3.40
C MET A 64 4.67 -3.28 2.73
N ASP A 65 4.75 -4.41 3.40
CA ASP A 65 5.35 -5.63 2.86
C ASP A 65 4.26 -6.55 2.34
N VAL A 66 4.29 -6.80 1.04
CA VAL A 66 3.27 -7.56 0.33
C VAL A 66 3.91 -8.48 -0.68
N ALA A 67 3.39 -9.69 -0.76
CA ALA A 67 3.65 -10.63 -1.85
C ALA A 67 2.32 -11.16 -2.39
N GLY A 68 2.25 -11.40 -3.67
CA GLY A 68 1.03 -11.90 -4.28
C GLY A 68 1.13 -12.08 -5.77
N VAL A 69 -0.02 -12.06 -6.43
CA VAL A 69 -0.15 -12.27 -7.87
C VAL A 69 -0.76 -11.01 -8.49
N VAL A 70 -0.16 -10.56 -9.57
CA VAL A 70 -0.67 -9.39 -10.31
C VAL A 70 -2.04 -9.71 -10.89
N SER A 71 -3.04 -8.90 -10.57
CA SER A 71 -4.43 -9.05 -11.05
C SER A 71 -4.82 -8.03 -12.10
N ALA A 72 -4.17 -6.87 -12.11
CA ALA A 72 -4.40 -5.84 -13.12
C ALA A 72 -3.14 -4.99 -13.30
N VAL A 73 -2.97 -4.46 -14.50
CA VAL A 73 -1.85 -3.56 -14.83
C VAL A 73 -2.40 -2.34 -15.57
N GLY A 74 -1.80 -1.18 -15.33
CA GLY A 74 -2.09 0.03 -16.06
C GLY A 74 -1.62 -0.05 -17.52
N SER A 75 -2.14 0.83 -18.36
CA SER A 75 -1.91 0.81 -19.81
C SER A 75 -0.45 1.09 -20.21
N GLU A 76 0.31 1.73 -19.35
CA GLU A 76 1.72 2.10 -19.60
C GLU A 76 2.71 1.24 -18.82
N VAL A 77 2.24 0.18 -18.15
CA VAL A 77 3.10 -0.74 -17.43
C VAL A 77 3.84 -1.66 -18.38
N GLU A 78 5.15 -1.75 -18.22
CA GLU A 78 6.03 -2.66 -18.95
C GLU A 78 6.77 -3.59 -17.99
N GLY A 79 7.06 -4.81 -18.44
CA GLY A 79 7.86 -5.77 -17.70
C GLY A 79 7.10 -6.55 -16.61
N VAL A 80 5.84 -6.23 -16.37
CA VAL A 80 4.97 -6.93 -15.43
C VAL A 80 3.65 -7.25 -16.11
N SER A 81 3.16 -8.45 -15.92
CA SER A 81 1.93 -8.94 -16.55
C SER A 81 0.98 -9.55 -15.53
N VAL A 82 -0.31 -9.54 -15.85
CA VAL A 82 -1.32 -10.25 -15.05
C VAL A 82 -0.94 -11.72 -14.92
N GLY A 83 -1.00 -12.24 -13.71
CA GLY A 83 -0.61 -13.60 -13.39
C GLY A 83 0.83 -13.75 -12.86
N ASP A 84 1.65 -12.70 -12.94
CA ASP A 84 2.99 -12.72 -12.39
C ASP A 84 2.96 -12.79 -10.87
N ARG A 85 3.87 -13.59 -10.30
CA ARG A 85 4.11 -13.62 -8.86
C ARG A 85 5.12 -12.55 -8.50
N VAL A 86 4.77 -11.71 -7.56
CA VAL A 86 5.57 -10.52 -7.21
C VAL A 86 5.73 -10.37 -5.70
N VAL A 87 6.83 -9.72 -5.33
CA VAL A 87 7.05 -9.15 -4.01
C VAL A 87 7.23 -7.65 -4.20
N VAL A 88 6.55 -6.86 -3.39
CA VAL A 88 6.66 -5.41 -3.46
C VAL A 88 7.90 -4.96 -2.70
N ASP A 89 8.71 -4.13 -3.34
CA ASP A 89 9.81 -3.44 -2.67
C ASP A 89 9.32 -2.06 -2.20
N PRO A 90 9.07 -1.86 -0.91
CA PRO A 90 8.56 -0.59 -0.41
C PRO A 90 9.64 0.47 -0.24
N SER A 91 10.91 0.10 -0.38
CA SER A 91 12.03 1.02 -0.10
C SER A 91 12.10 2.17 -1.09
N LEU A 92 11.67 1.95 -2.31
CA LEU A 92 11.65 2.96 -3.38
C LEU A 92 12.99 3.68 -3.55
N ALA A 93 14.07 3.02 -3.24
CA ALA A 93 15.40 3.59 -3.22
C ALA A 93 15.83 4.13 -4.60
N GLY A 94 15.25 3.60 -5.66
CA GLY A 94 15.51 4.04 -7.03
C GLY A 94 14.59 5.14 -7.54
N VAL A 95 13.64 5.59 -6.74
CA VAL A 95 12.65 6.55 -7.21
C VAL A 95 13.09 7.97 -6.89
N ALA A 96 13.47 8.70 -7.93
CA ALA A 96 13.89 10.09 -7.81
C ALA A 96 12.74 11.02 -7.43
N ASP A 97 11.52 10.69 -7.83
CA ASP A 97 10.34 11.50 -7.58
C ASP A 97 9.32 10.75 -6.72
N ARG A 98 9.44 10.93 -5.43
CA ARG A 98 8.53 10.32 -4.46
C ARG A 98 7.11 10.87 -4.52
N SER A 99 6.90 11.99 -5.18
CA SER A 99 5.54 12.54 -5.35
C SER A 99 4.68 11.63 -6.21
N LYS A 100 5.29 10.86 -7.09
CA LYS A 100 4.60 9.86 -7.91
C LYS A 100 4.16 8.62 -7.13
N LEU A 101 4.71 8.47 -5.95
CA LEU A 101 4.41 7.36 -5.05
C LEU A 101 3.65 7.84 -3.84
N GLY A 102 3.87 9.11 -3.51
CA GLY A 102 3.20 9.74 -2.39
C GLY A 102 1.70 9.87 -2.63
N GLY A 103 0.97 9.77 -1.57
CA GLY A 103 -0.47 9.87 -1.59
C GLY A 103 -1.18 8.65 -2.13
N ARG A 104 -0.43 7.69 -2.58
CA ARG A 104 -1.00 6.42 -2.96
C ARG A 104 -0.83 5.47 -1.81
N GLY A 105 -1.92 5.08 -1.23
CA GLY A 105 -1.93 4.08 -0.19
C GLY A 105 -1.33 2.74 -0.64
N ASP A 106 -1.09 2.63 -1.91
CA ASP A 106 -0.57 1.48 -2.60
C ASP A 106 0.83 1.05 -2.16
N LEU A 107 1.62 1.95 -1.54
CA LEU A 107 2.89 1.57 -0.93
C LEU A 107 2.72 0.94 0.44
N TYR A 108 1.61 1.22 1.08
CA TYR A 108 1.35 0.86 2.46
C TYR A 108 -0.05 0.27 2.65
N GLY A 109 -0.69 -0.06 1.59
CA GLY A 109 -2.03 -0.59 1.68
C GLY A 109 -2.70 -0.89 0.37
#